data_10fb67654e70433174d630fa9d5501ae
#
_entry.id   10fb67654e70433174d630fa9d5501ae
#
_cell.length_a   1.000
_cell.length_b   1.000
_cell.length_c   1.000
_cell.angle_alpha   90.00
_cell.angle_beta   90.00
_cell.angle_gamma   90.00
#
_symmetry.space_group_name_H-M   'P 1'
#
loop_
_entity.id
_entity.type
_entity.pdbx_description
1 polymer ?
#
loop_
_entity_poly.entity_id
_entity_poly.type
_entity_poly.pdbx_seq_one_letter_code
_entity_poly.pdbx_strand_id
1 'polypeptide(L)'
;ITDSLDRREVLHTQGEAGLKRVVKKEHADGSVTQSQFDAVGRLKAQTDAAGRTTEYSPDVVTGLITRITTPDGRASAFYYNHHSQLTSATGPDGLEMRRKYDEYGRLIQETAPDGDITRYRYDNPHSDLPCATDDATGSRKTMTWSRYGQLLTFTDCSGYQTRYDHDRFGQMTAVHREEGLSQYRAYDSRGQLIAVKDTQGHETRYEYNIAGDLTAVIAPDGSRNGTQYDAWGKAVRTTQGGLTRSMEYDAAGRVIRLTSENGSHTTFRYDVLDRLIQETGFDGRTQRYHHDLTGKLIRSEDEGLVTHWHYDEADRLTHRTVKGETAERWRYDERGWLTDISHISEGHRVTVHYGYDEKGRLTGERQTVHHPQTEALLWQHETRHAYNAQGLANRCIPDSLPAVEWLTYGSGWLSGMKLGDTPLVEYTRDRLHRETLRRFGRYELTTAYTPAGQLQSQHLNSLLSDRDYTWNDNGELIRISSPRQTRSYSYSTTGRLTGVHTTAANL
;
A
#
# COMPACT_ATOMS: atom_id res chain seq x y z
N ILE A 1 20.52 28.87 6.75
CA ILE A 1 20.81 27.85 5.74
C ILE A 1 20.29 28.35 4.40
N THR A 2 21.12 28.32 3.37
CA THR A 2 20.74 28.67 1.99
C THR A 2 21.07 27.53 1.09
N ASP A 3 20.12 27.16 0.19
CA ASP A 3 20.31 26.05 -0.73
C ASP A 3 20.76 26.50 -2.14
N SER A 4 20.85 25.59 -3.09
CA SER A 4 21.29 25.82 -4.46
C SER A 4 20.37 26.71 -5.31
N LEU A 5 19.13 26.96 -4.84
CA LEU A 5 18.18 27.89 -5.48
C LEU A 5 18.10 29.24 -4.75
N ASP A 6 19.06 29.54 -3.88
CA ASP A 6 19.10 30.74 -3.02
C ASP A 6 17.88 30.83 -2.08
N ARG A 7 17.23 29.74 -1.80
CA ARG A 7 16.15 29.66 -0.81
C ARG A 7 16.76 29.69 0.58
N ARG A 8 16.22 30.52 1.45
CA ARG A 8 16.77 30.74 2.78
C ARG A 8 15.85 30.21 3.87
N GLU A 9 16.42 29.47 4.79
CA GLU A 9 15.79 29.00 6.00
C GLU A 9 16.55 29.50 7.20
N VAL A 10 15.84 30.07 8.18
CA VAL A 10 16.45 30.63 9.39
C VAL A 10 16.03 29.78 10.59
N LEU A 11 17.01 29.28 11.31
CA LEU A 11 16.83 28.49 12.52
C LEU A 11 17.16 29.36 13.74
N HIS A 12 16.18 29.50 14.64
CA HIS A 12 16.40 30.15 15.94
C HIS A 12 16.63 29.08 16.99
N THR A 13 17.73 29.18 17.72
CA THR A 13 18.09 28.16 18.71
C THR A 13 18.06 28.77 20.12
N GLN A 14 17.76 27.92 21.10
CA GLN A 14 17.76 28.26 22.50
C GLN A 14 18.53 27.19 23.29
N GLY A 15 19.25 27.58 24.33
CA GLY A 15 20.02 26.69 25.18
C GLY A 15 21.48 27.14 25.32
N GLU A 16 22.17 26.56 26.28
CA GLU A 16 23.60 26.85 26.54
C GLU A 16 24.51 25.85 25.80
N ALA A 17 25.79 26.20 25.73
CA ALA A 17 26.86 25.50 25.02
C ALA A 17 26.67 23.99 24.81
N GLY A 18 26.48 23.54 23.56
CA GLY A 18 26.35 22.16 23.18
C GLY A 18 24.94 21.54 23.30
N LEU A 19 24.00 22.22 23.93
CA LEU A 19 22.61 21.76 24.13
C LEU A 19 21.60 22.67 23.43
N LYS A 20 22.00 23.35 22.37
CA LYS A 20 21.08 24.22 21.61
C LYS A 20 20.04 23.43 20.88
N ARG A 21 18.78 23.82 21.06
CA ARG A 21 17.62 23.23 20.36
C ARG A 21 16.96 24.28 19.47
N VAL A 22 16.48 23.86 18.31
CA VAL A 22 15.72 24.73 17.41
C VAL A 22 14.34 24.97 17.99
N VAL A 23 14.05 26.23 18.36
CA VAL A 23 12.74 26.62 18.91
C VAL A 23 11.84 27.30 17.90
N LYS A 24 12.42 27.83 16.83
CA LYS A 24 11.69 28.52 15.77
C LYS A 24 12.39 28.31 14.43
N LYS A 25 11.62 28.07 13.39
CA LYS A 25 12.11 27.87 12.04
C LYS A 25 11.33 28.79 11.10
N GLU A 26 12.05 29.73 10.46
CA GLU A 26 11.50 30.55 9.39
C GLU A 26 11.78 29.87 8.06
N HIS A 27 10.73 29.49 7.34
CA HIS A 27 10.82 28.80 6.07
C HIS A 27 11.03 29.77 4.92
N ALA A 28 11.42 29.25 3.76
CA ALA A 28 11.71 30.04 2.59
C ALA A 28 10.53 30.87 2.06
N ASP A 29 9.29 30.48 2.37
CA ASP A 29 8.06 31.20 2.02
C ASP A 29 7.69 32.27 3.06
N GLY A 30 8.48 32.44 4.13
CA GLY A 30 8.18 33.32 5.23
C GLY A 30 7.30 32.74 6.32
N SER A 31 6.79 31.52 6.14
CA SER A 31 6.02 30.82 7.18
C SER A 31 6.93 30.41 8.35
N VAL A 32 6.33 30.23 9.52
CA VAL A 32 7.06 29.99 10.77
C VAL A 32 6.48 28.78 11.47
N THR A 33 7.36 27.86 11.88
CA THR A 33 7.03 26.77 12.80
C THR A 33 7.80 26.92 14.08
N GLN A 34 7.23 26.49 15.21
CA GLN A 34 7.83 26.65 16.53
C GLN A 34 7.80 25.33 17.30
N SER A 35 8.77 25.19 18.19
CA SER A 35 8.85 24.07 19.13
C SER A 35 9.12 24.61 20.53
N GLN A 36 8.43 24.06 21.55
CA GLN A 36 8.65 24.39 22.94
C GLN A 36 9.18 23.17 23.67
N PHE A 37 10.15 23.40 24.55
CA PHE A 37 10.79 22.35 25.36
C PHE A 37 10.63 22.69 26.85
N ASP A 38 10.61 21.63 27.69
CA ASP A 38 10.62 21.82 29.13
C ASP A 38 12.02 22.15 29.65
N ALA A 39 12.16 22.32 30.96
CA ALA A 39 13.44 22.72 31.60
C ALA A 39 14.56 21.67 31.41
N VAL A 40 14.23 20.40 31.18
CA VAL A 40 15.20 19.31 30.92
C VAL A 40 15.35 19.01 29.43
N GLY A 41 14.71 19.80 28.57
CA GLY A 41 14.88 19.72 27.12
C GLY A 41 14.00 18.70 26.41
N ARG A 42 12.92 18.28 27.03
CA ARG A 42 11.92 17.39 26.39
C ARG A 42 10.93 18.21 25.59
N LEU A 43 10.53 17.71 24.41
CA LEU A 43 9.54 18.39 23.57
C LEU A 43 8.19 18.45 24.29
N LYS A 44 7.65 19.66 24.42
CA LYS A 44 6.39 19.95 25.12
C LYS A 44 5.28 20.34 24.15
N ALA A 45 5.61 21.09 23.11
CA ALA A 45 4.65 21.56 22.12
C ALA A 45 5.31 21.83 20.78
N GLN A 46 4.55 21.66 19.70
CA GLN A 46 4.92 22.09 18.35
C GLN A 46 3.79 22.89 17.75
N THR A 47 4.12 24.03 17.17
CA THR A 47 3.17 24.90 16.46
C THR A 47 3.49 24.87 14.98
N ASP A 48 2.51 24.53 14.15
CA ASP A 48 2.66 24.46 12.70
C ASP A 48 2.62 25.85 12.05
N ALA A 49 2.78 25.89 10.73
CA ALA A 49 2.81 27.15 9.98
C ALA A 49 1.47 27.91 9.99
N ALA A 50 0.37 27.23 10.31
CA ALA A 50 -0.96 27.84 10.47
C ALA A 50 -1.22 28.34 11.90
N GLY A 51 -0.24 28.21 12.80
CA GLY A 51 -0.37 28.64 14.19
C GLY A 51 -1.10 27.62 15.08
N ARG A 52 -1.31 26.40 14.62
CA ARG A 52 -1.98 25.35 15.39
C ARG A 52 -0.95 24.55 16.19
N THR A 53 -1.27 24.28 17.45
CA THR A 53 -0.35 23.68 18.40
C THR A 53 -0.74 22.26 18.76
N THR A 54 0.23 21.34 18.64
CA THR A 54 0.15 19.98 19.17
C THR A 54 0.92 19.94 20.49
N GLU A 55 0.30 19.41 21.54
CA GLU A 55 0.90 19.33 22.88
C GLU A 55 1.34 17.91 23.18
N TYR A 56 2.50 17.79 23.82
CA TYR A 56 3.10 16.54 24.25
C TYR A 56 3.27 16.54 25.77
N SER A 57 2.87 15.47 26.43
CA SER A 57 3.04 15.34 27.89
C SER A 57 4.02 14.21 28.17
N PRO A 58 5.29 14.52 28.45
CA PRO A 58 6.27 13.51 28.83
C PRO A 58 6.09 13.12 30.29
N ASP A 59 6.40 11.86 30.62
CA ASP A 59 6.52 11.40 32.00
C ASP A 59 7.67 12.12 32.68
N VAL A 60 7.45 12.57 33.92
CA VAL A 60 8.40 13.37 34.67
C VAL A 60 9.73 12.62 34.94
N VAL A 61 9.66 11.31 35.14
CA VAL A 61 10.83 10.47 35.49
C VAL A 61 11.52 9.93 34.23
N THR A 62 10.75 9.29 33.33
CA THR A 62 11.31 8.56 32.19
C THR A 62 11.52 9.43 30.94
N GLY A 63 10.77 10.52 30.83
CA GLY A 63 10.74 11.35 29.63
C GLY A 63 9.93 10.77 28.47
N LEU A 64 9.35 9.60 28.64
CA LEU A 64 8.50 8.97 27.61
C LEU A 64 7.19 9.72 27.47
N ILE A 65 6.71 9.86 26.24
CA ILE A 65 5.46 10.55 25.96
C ILE A 65 4.30 9.73 26.46
N THR A 66 3.46 10.32 27.36
CA THR A 66 2.26 9.67 27.89
C THR A 66 0.97 10.19 27.24
N ARG A 67 1.02 11.35 26.64
CA ARG A 67 -0.14 11.94 25.98
C ARG A 67 0.28 12.87 24.84
N ILE A 68 -0.47 12.83 23.74
CA ILE A 68 -0.36 13.78 22.64
C ILE A 68 -1.74 14.37 22.41
N THR A 69 -1.87 15.69 22.48
CA THR A 69 -3.12 16.41 22.22
C THR A 69 -2.98 17.19 20.92
N THR A 70 -3.85 16.90 19.97
CA THR A 70 -3.88 17.57 18.66
C THR A 70 -4.51 18.97 18.79
N PRO A 71 -4.35 19.85 17.78
CA PRO A 71 -4.90 21.22 17.83
C PRO A 71 -6.42 21.27 18.00
N ASP A 72 -7.15 20.25 17.53
CA ASP A 72 -8.60 20.14 17.70
C ASP A 72 -9.02 19.59 19.07
N GLY A 73 -8.08 19.35 19.97
CA GLY A 73 -8.33 18.94 21.34
C GLY A 73 -8.47 17.43 21.54
N ARG A 74 -8.36 16.61 20.50
CA ARG A 74 -8.37 15.15 20.62
C ARG A 74 -7.04 14.66 21.13
N ALA A 75 -7.05 13.57 21.89
CA ALA A 75 -5.86 13.09 22.56
C ALA A 75 -5.61 11.60 22.33
N SER A 76 -4.33 11.26 22.24
CA SER A 76 -3.82 9.89 22.32
C SER A 76 -3.11 9.71 23.65
N ALA A 77 -3.26 8.53 24.27
CA ALA A 77 -2.63 8.21 25.54
C ALA A 77 -1.75 6.97 25.41
N PHE A 78 -0.61 6.97 26.10
CA PHE A 78 0.39 5.92 26.02
C PHE A 78 0.78 5.46 27.43
N TYR A 79 0.89 4.16 27.64
CA TYR A 79 1.26 3.53 28.90
C TYR A 79 2.45 2.62 28.71
N TYR A 80 3.32 2.59 29.70
CA TYR A 80 4.58 1.84 29.65
C TYR A 80 4.73 0.98 30.90
N ASN A 81 5.47 -0.13 30.77
CA ASN A 81 5.87 -0.91 31.92
C ASN A 81 7.12 -0.29 32.58
N HIS A 82 7.59 -0.91 33.67
CA HIS A 82 8.77 -0.41 34.38
C HIS A 82 10.09 -0.58 33.61
N HIS A 83 10.09 -1.30 32.49
CA HIS A 83 11.23 -1.40 31.56
C HIS A 83 11.11 -0.39 30.40
N SER A 84 10.20 0.57 30.47
CA SER A 84 9.98 1.60 29.44
C SER A 84 9.47 1.05 28.11
N GLN A 85 8.83 -0.11 28.13
CA GLN A 85 8.21 -0.72 26.94
C GLN A 85 6.74 -0.32 26.86
N LEU A 86 6.26 0.00 25.67
CA LEU A 86 4.86 0.39 25.44
C LEU A 86 3.94 -0.81 25.69
N THR A 87 3.01 -0.67 26.64
CA THR A 87 2.02 -1.70 26.96
C THR A 87 0.63 -1.39 26.43
N SER A 88 0.32 -0.11 26.24
CA SER A 88 -0.99 0.33 25.74
C SER A 88 -0.87 1.65 25.01
N ALA A 89 -1.64 1.81 23.96
CA ALA A 89 -1.83 3.08 23.26
C ALA A 89 -3.31 3.22 22.90
N THR A 90 -3.93 4.32 23.34
CA THR A 90 -5.31 4.66 23.04
C THR A 90 -5.32 5.84 22.05
N GLY A 91 -5.92 5.66 20.89
CA GLY A 91 -6.03 6.70 19.89
C GLY A 91 -7.12 7.72 20.16
N PRO A 92 -7.20 8.79 19.35
CA PRO A 92 -8.23 9.83 19.49
C PRO A 92 -9.66 9.30 19.34
N ASP A 93 -9.85 8.17 18.69
CA ASP A 93 -11.13 7.48 18.50
C ASP A 93 -11.54 6.63 19.71
N GLY A 94 -10.70 6.55 20.74
CA GLY A 94 -10.94 5.76 21.94
C GLY A 94 -10.59 4.28 21.81
N LEU A 95 -10.12 3.82 20.65
CA LEU A 95 -9.69 2.44 20.46
C LEU A 95 -8.29 2.24 21.03
N GLU A 96 -8.09 1.07 21.64
CA GLU A 96 -6.87 0.76 22.37
C GLU A 96 -6.10 -0.38 21.73
N MET A 97 -4.79 -0.19 21.56
CA MET A 97 -3.82 -1.22 21.22
C MET A 97 -3.11 -1.66 22.52
N ARG A 98 -2.86 -2.95 22.68
CA ARG A 98 -2.16 -3.50 23.87
C ARG A 98 -1.00 -4.40 23.47
N ARG A 99 0.04 -4.43 24.30
CA ARG A 99 1.19 -5.30 24.13
C ARG A 99 1.56 -5.97 25.46
N LYS A 100 1.95 -7.23 25.38
CA LYS A 100 2.50 -8.00 26.49
C LYS A 100 3.89 -8.48 26.17
N TYR A 101 4.75 -8.50 27.17
CA TYR A 101 6.14 -8.89 27.05
C TYR A 101 6.45 -10.03 28.04
N ASP A 102 7.45 -10.85 27.71
CA ASP A 102 7.93 -11.90 28.60
C ASP A 102 8.98 -11.35 29.59
N GLU A 103 9.50 -12.22 30.41
CA GLU A 103 10.53 -11.88 31.43
C GLU A 103 11.84 -11.38 30.81
N TYR A 104 12.10 -11.68 29.52
CA TYR A 104 13.28 -11.23 28.78
C TYR A 104 13.03 -9.95 28.01
N GLY A 105 11.84 -9.34 28.12
CA GLY A 105 11.47 -8.12 27.42
C GLY A 105 11.03 -8.31 25.97
N ARG A 106 10.79 -9.54 25.54
CA ARG A 106 10.35 -9.82 24.16
C ARG A 106 8.84 -9.74 24.05
N LEU A 107 8.35 -9.24 22.91
CA LEU A 107 6.93 -9.14 22.62
C LEU A 107 6.33 -10.54 22.46
N ILE A 108 5.34 -10.90 23.28
CA ILE A 108 4.66 -12.19 23.21
C ILE A 108 3.22 -12.07 22.74
N GLN A 109 2.61 -10.90 22.84
CA GLN A 109 1.24 -10.69 22.38
C GLN A 109 1.01 -9.24 22.02
N GLU A 110 0.31 -9.02 20.92
CA GLU A 110 -0.18 -7.71 20.52
C GLU A 110 -1.68 -7.80 20.22
N THR A 111 -2.45 -6.92 20.84
CA THR A 111 -3.88 -6.77 20.57
C THR A 111 -4.07 -5.47 19.78
N ALA A 112 -4.55 -5.60 18.55
CA ALA A 112 -4.83 -4.45 17.69
C ALA A 112 -6.07 -3.68 18.19
N PRO A 113 -6.27 -2.41 17.76
CA PRO A 113 -7.44 -1.62 18.16
C PRO A 113 -8.79 -2.27 17.85
N ASP A 114 -8.87 -3.09 16.79
CA ASP A 114 -10.07 -3.86 16.43
C ASP A 114 -10.28 -5.13 17.27
N GLY A 115 -9.37 -5.42 18.21
CA GLY A 115 -9.41 -6.58 19.08
C GLY A 115 -8.69 -7.81 18.56
N ASP A 116 -8.10 -7.77 17.37
CA ASP A 116 -7.34 -8.87 16.78
C ASP A 116 -6.07 -9.11 17.58
N ILE A 117 -5.81 -10.39 17.92
CA ILE A 117 -4.68 -10.78 18.76
C ILE A 117 -3.67 -11.55 17.92
N THR A 118 -2.42 -11.10 17.94
CA THR A 118 -1.27 -11.80 17.38
C THR A 118 -0.37 -12.24 18.54
N ARG A 119 0.05 -13.52 18.55
CA ARG A 119 0.93 -14.08 19.57
C ARG A 119 2.26 -14.47 18.94
N TYR A 120 3.32 -14.26 19.69
CA TYR A 120 4.70 -14.59 19.30
C TYR A 120 5.28 -15.59 20.28
N ARG A 121 5.96 -16.62 19.77
CA ARG A 121 6.60 -17.67 20.54
C ARG A 121 8.08 -17.69 20.30
N TYR A 122 8.84 -18.01 21.32
CA TYR A 122 10.30 -18.06 21.28
C TYR A 122 10.77 -19.40 21.86
N ASP A 123 11.75 -20.02 21.22
CA ASP A 123 12.33 -21.29 21.66
C ASP A 123 13.72 -21.14 22.30
N ASN A 124 14.36 -19.99 22.07
CA ASN A 124 15.69 -19.71 22.61
C ASN A 124 15.65 -18.47 23.49
N PRO A 125 15.97 -18.58 24.81
CA PRO A 125 15.91 -17.43 25.72
C PRO A 125 16.91 -16.32 25.41
N HIS A 126 17.90 -16.59 24.54
CA HIS A 126 18.92 -15.63 24.13
C HIS A 126 18.63 -14.99 22.77
N SER A 127 17.50 -15.30 22.16
CA SER A 127 17.12 -14.75 20.84
C SER A 127 15.86 -13.90 20.92
N ASP A 128 15.88 -12.76 20.26
CA ASP A 128 14.71 -11.89 20.08
C ASP A 128 13.87 -12.26 18.85
N LEU A 129 14.26 -13.33 18.15
CA LEU A 129 13.58 -13.77 16.93
C LEU A 129 12.55 -14.85 17.27
N PRO A 130 11.27 -14.67 16.88
CA PRO A 130 10.24 -15.65 17.22
C PRO A 130 10.37 -16.92 16.38
N CYS A 131 10.12 -18.06 17.01
CA CYS A 131 10.03 -19.35 16.31
C CYS A 131 8.63 -19.63 15.76
N ALA A 132 7.62 -18.92 16.25
CA ALA A 132 6.25 -19.04 15.75
C ALA A 132 5.46 -17.76 15.96
N THR A 133 4.50 -17.54 15.10
CA THR A 133 3.47 -16.50 15.26
C THR A 133 2.09 -17.12 15.08
N ASP A 134 1.17 -16.78 15.99
CA ASP A 134 -0.24 -17.14 15.89
C ASP A 134 -1.01 -15.86 15.53
N ASP A 135 -1.69 -15.85 14.38
CA ASP A 135 -2.45 -14.69 13.96
C ASP A 135 -3.86 -14.66 14.59
N ALA A 136 -4.64 -13.64 14.29
CA ALA A 136 -5.98 -13.43 14.85
C ALA A 136 -6.96 -14.55 14.47
N THR A 137 -6.70 -15.30 13.41
CA THR A 137 -7.52 -16.45 13.01
C THR A 137 -7.20 -17.71 13.83
N GLY A 138 -6.17 -17.67 14.66
CA GLY A 138 -5.64 -18.81 15.40
C GLY A 138 -4.67 -19.69 14.61
N SER A 139 -4.35 -19.29 13.38
CA SER A 139 -3.42 -20.03 12.51
C SER A 139 -1.98 -19.73 12.89
N ARG A 140 -1.16 -20.78 12.86
CA ARG A 140 0.26 -20.70 13.24
C ARG A 140 1.17 -20.75 12.02
N LYS A 141 2.18 -19.87 12.08
CA LYS A 141 3.33 -19.89 11.17
C LYS A 141 4.58 -20.10 11.98
N THR A 142 5.50 -20.92 11.50
CA THR A 142 6.74 -21.24 12.23
C THR A 142 7.96 -20.81 11.42
N MET A 143 9.04 -20.51 12.15
CA MET A 143 10.28 -20.01 11.58
C MET A 143 11.47 -20.65 12.26
N THR A 144 12.51 -20.94 11.48
CA THR A 144 13.81 -21.31 12.02
C THR A 144 14.87 -20.33 11.57
N TRP A 145 15.84 -20.06 12.44
CA TRP A 145 16.85 -19.02 12.24
C TRP A 145 18.24 -19.61 12.39
N SER A 146 19.20 -19.06 11.64
CA SER A 146 20.60 -19.36 11.88
C SER A 146 21.09 -18.65 13.13
N ARG A 147 22.27 -19.03 13.60
CA ARG A 147 22.92 -18.36 14.74
C ARG A 147 23.24 -16.89 14.46
N TYR A 148 23.23 -16.48 13.21
CA TYR A 148 23.47 -15.09 12.77
C TYR A 148 22.18 -14.30 12.55
N GLY A 149 21.01 -14.87 12.89
CA GLY A 149 19.72 -14.19 12.73
C GLY A 149 19.16 -14.23 11.32
N GLN A 150 19.65 -15.12 10.45
CA GLN A 150 19.11 -15.30 9.11
C GLN A 150 17.97 -16.29 9.10
N LEU A 151 16.89 -15.99 8.39
CA LEU A 151 15.75 -16.89 8.26
C LEU A 151 16.15 -18.09 7.41
N LEU A 152 16.07 -19.29 7.97
CA LEU A 152 16.38 -20.55 7.29
C LEU A 152 15.14 -21.20 6.70
N THR A 153 14.06 -21.29 7.47
CA THR A 153 12.79 -21.86 7.02
C THR A 153 11.62 -21.03 7.52
N PHE A 154 10.57 -21.03 6.72
CA PHE A 154 9.29 -20.46 7.09
C PHE A 154 8.20 -21.47 6.72
N THR A 155 7.37 -21.84 7.70
CA THR A 155 6.25 -22.79 7.49
C THR A 155 4.95 -22.04 7.65
N ASP A 156 4.13 -22.05 6.61
CA ASP A 156 2.83 -21.39 6.57
C ASP A 156 1.76 -22.16 7.35
N CYS A 157 0.59 -21.58 7.51
CA CYS A 157 -0.57 -22.15 8.19
C CYS A 157 -1.06 -23.48 7.57
N SER A 158 -0.77 -23.71 6.29
CA SER A 158 -1.07 -24.97 5.57
C SER A 158 -0.02 -26.06 5.79
N GLY A 159 1.06 -25.77 6.54
CA GLY A 159 2.23 -26.64 6.65
C GLY A 159 3.21 -26.55 5.50
N TYR A 160 2.98 -25.64 4.55
CA TYR A 160 3.87 -25.36 3.44
C TYR A 160 5.17 -24.72 3.93
N GLN A 161 6.30 -25.33 3.58
CA GLN A 161 7.61 -24.87 4.02
C GLN A 161 8.38 -24.19 2.89
N THR A 162 8.90 -23.00 3.17
CA THR A 162 9.86 -22.29 2.34
C THR A 162 11.22 -22.37 2.99
N ARG A 163 12.25 -22.72 2.23
CA ARG A 163 13.64 -22.80 2.70
C ARG A 163 14.49 -21.73 2.01
N TYR A 164 15.35 -21.08 2.79
CA TYR A 164 16.23 -20.01 2.33
C TYR A 164 17.67 -20.44 2.46
N ASP A 165 18.44 -20.30 1.36
CA ASP A 165 19.89 -20.55 1.36
C ASP A 165 20.63 -19.22 1.34
N HIS A 166 21.72 -19.15 2.08
CA HIS A 166 22.58 -17.96 2.17
C HIS A 166 24.02 -18.33 1.87
N ASP A 167 24.78 -17.39 1.31
CA ASP A 167 26.21 -17.55 1.13
C ASP A 167 26.99 -17.18 2.41
N ARG A 168 28.30 -17.27 2.34
CA ARG A 168 29.18 -16.95 3.49
C ARG A 168 29.12 -15.47 3.91
N PHE A 169 28.63 -14.57 3.04
CA PHE A 169 28.46 -13.14 3.34
C PHE A 169 27.09 -12.80 3.88
N GLY A 170 26.24 -13.80 4.08
CA GLY A 170 24.86 -13.58 4.57
C GLY A 170 23.87 -13.18 3.49
N GLN A 171 24.23 -13.21 2.22
CA GLN A 171 23.36 -12.87 1.10
C GLN A 171 22.48 -14.07 0.74
N MET A 172 21.20 -13.84 0.51
CA MET A 172 20.25 -14.89 0.14
C MET A 172 20.51 -15.35 -1.30
N THR A 173 20.91 -16.61 -1.48
CA THR A 173 21.23 -17.18 -2.78
C THR A 173 20.10 -17.99 -3.40
N ALA A 174 19.19 -18.52 -2.58
CA ALA A 174 18.06 -19.29 -3.08
C ALA A 174 16.86 -19.23 -2.14
N VAL A 175 15.69 -19.28 -2.72
CA VAL A 175 14.40 -19.48 -2.05
C VAL A 175 13.80 -20.76 -2.64
N HIS A 176 13.63 -21.79 -1.82
CA HIS A 176 13.06 -23.07 -2.25
C HIS A 176 11.65 -23.19 -1.69
N ARG A 177 10.67 -23.26 -2.58
CA ARG A 177 9.28 -23.50 -2.25
C ARG A 177 8.88 -24.90 -2.66
N GLU A 178 7.80 -25.41 -2.08
CA GLU A 178 7.19 -26.67 -2.50
C GLU A 178 6.71 -26.56 -3.96
N GLU A 179 6.30 -27.67 -4.56
CA GLU A 179 5.87 -27.78 -5.95
C GLU A 179 6.98 -27.40 -6.97
N GLY A 180 8.23 -27.46 -6.58
CA GLY A 180 9.37 -27.12 -7.45
C GLY A 180 9.54 -25.64 -7.74
N LEU A 181 8.83 -24.77 -7.04
CA LEU A 181 8.96 -23.32 -7.19
C LEU A 181 10.19 -22.84 -6.45
N SER A 182 11.24 -22.54 -7.17
CA SER A 182 12.50 -22.05 -6.62
C SER A 182 12.96 -20.80 -7.35
N GLN A 183 13.65 -19.94 -6.62
CA GLN A 183 14.27 -18.75 -7.18
C GLN A 183 15.73 -18.71 -6.72
N TYR A 184 16.62 -18.39 -7.64
CA TYR A 184 18.05 -18.33 -7.40
C TYR A 184 18.57 -16.90 -7.63
N ARG A 185 19.47 -16.45 -6.77
CA ARG A 185 20.06 -15.11 -6.84
C ARG A 185 21.59 -15.21 -6.86
N ALA A 186 22.21 -14.40 -7.69
CA ALA A 186 23.65 -14.27 -7.76
C ALA A 186 24.07 -12.83 -7.48
N TYR A 187 25.22 -12.67 -6.85
CA TYR A 187 25.76 -11.38 -6.43
C TYR A 187 27.19 -11.21 -6.94
N ASP A 188 27.60 -9.96 -7.17
CA ASP A 188 28.98 -9.64 -7.49
C ASP A 188 29.84 -9.49 -6.22
N SER A 189 31.12 -9.19 -6.40
CA SER A 189 32.08 -9.02 -5.29
C SER A 189 31.74 -7.83 -4.37
N ARG A 190 30.90 -6.92 -4.82
CA ARG A 190 30.44 -5.75 -4.06
C ARG A 190 29.11 -5.99 -3.33
N GLY A 191 28.55 -7.21 -3.42
CA GLY A 191 27.26 -7.54 -2.82
C GLY A 191 26.05 -7.07 -3.63
N GLN A 192 26.22 -6.65 -4.87
CA GLN A 192 25.14 -6.21 -5.73
C GLN A 192 24.48 -7.39 -6.43
N LEU A 193 23.16 -7.42 -6.51
CA LEU A 193 22.40 -8.47 -7.19
C LEU A 193 22.62 -8.38 -8.70
N ILE A 194 23.21 -9.40 -9.31
CA ILE A 194 23.51 -9.44 -10.76
C ILE A 194 22.59 -10.37 -11.54
N ALA A 195 21.91 -11.30 -10.90
CA ALA A 195 21.01 -12.22 -11.58
C ALA A 195 19.93 -12.77 -10.64
N VAL A 196 18.75 -12.98 -11.21
CA VAL A 196 17.64 -13.72 -10.59
C VAL A 196 17.16 -14.75 -11.60
N LYS A 197 17.07 -16.01 -11.20
CA LYS A 197 16.71 -17.14 -12.05
C LYS A 197 15.55 -17.91 -11.45
N ASP A 198 14.57 -18.28 -12.26
CA ASP A 198 13.46 -19.12 -11.82
C ASP A 198 13.76 -20.61 -11.96
N THR A 199 12.81 -21.47 -11.59
CA THR A 199 12.95 -22.92 -11.68
C THR A 199 13.15 -23.41 -13.11
N GLN A 200 12.60 -22.72 -14.12
CA GLN A 200 12.72 -23.09 -15.53
C GLN A 200 13.98 -22.56 -16.20
N GLY A 201 14.80 -21.82 -15.46
CA GLY A 201 16.02 -21.24 -15.97
C GLY A 201 15.86 -19.87 -16.63
N HIS A 202 14.68 -19.25 -16.54
CA HIS A 202 14.49 -17.88 -17.00
C HIS A 202 15.28 -16.94 -16.10
N GLU A 203 16.21 -16.22 -16.68
CA GLU A 203 17.17 -15.40 -15.95
C GLU A 203 17.01 -13.94 -16.31
N THR A 204 16.84 -13.09 -15.28
CA THR A 204 16.92 -11.65 -15.37
C THR A 204 18.27 -11.21 -14.83
N ARG A 205 18.98 -10.37 -15.57
CA ARG A 205 20.33 -9.89 -15.20
C ARG A 205 20.31 -8.40 -14.93
N TYR A 206 21.22 -7.97 -14.04
CA TYR A 206 21.33 -6.59 -13.60
C TYR A 206 22.76 -6.11 -13.76
N GLU A 207 22.94 -4.89 -14.27
CA GLU A 207 24.23 -4.24 -14.42
C GLU A 207 24.27 -2.93 -13.67
N TYR A 208 25.43 -2.58 -13.13
CA TYR A 208 25.63 -1.40 -12.30
C TYR A 208 26.84 -0.61 -12.81
N ASN A 209 26.82 0.72 -12.57
CA ASN A 209 27.98 1.55 -12.77
C ASN A 209 28.93 1.50 -11.54
N ILE A 210 30.05 2.22 -11.61
CA ILE A 210 31.03 2.26 -10.51
C ILE A 210 30.41 2.84 -9.21
N ALA A 211 29.46 3.77 -9.33
CA ALA A 211 28.78 4.37 -8.20
C ALA A 211 27.73 3.44 -7.54
N GLY A 212 27.43 2.29 -8.15
CA GLY A 212 26.44 1.35 -7.65
C GLY A 212 25.02 1.58 -8.16
N ASP A 213 24.83 2.48 -9.12
CA ASP A 213 23.53 2.73 -9.73
C ASP A 213 23.20 1.65 -10.75
N LEU A 214 21.95 1.19 -10.78
CA LEU A 214 21.46 0.19 -11.73
C LEU A 214 21.39 0.80 -13.14
N THR A 215 22.27 0.36 -14.04
CA THR A 215 22.36 0.88 -15.41
C THR A 215 21.59 0.05 -16.43
N ALA A 216 21.36 -1.21 -16.17
CA ALA A 216 20.60 -2.06 -17.07
C ALA A 216 19.91 -3.22 -16.36
N VAL A 217 18.73 -3.57 -16.88
CA VAL A 217 18.02 -4.82 -16.58
C VAL A 217 17.88 -5.57 -17.89
N ILE A 218 18.37 -6.80 -17.92
CA ILE A 218 18.32 -7.67 -19.11
C ILE A 218 17.31 -8.76 -18.85
N ALA A 219 16.22 -8.76 -19.63
CA ALA A 219 15.15 -9.72 -19.50
C ALA A 219 15.59 -11.12 -19.98
N PRO A 220 14.83 -12.19 -19.64
CA PRO A 220 15.16 -13.56 -20.07
C PRO A 220 15.29 -13.74 -21.59
N ASP A 221 14.60 -12.94 -22.40
CA ASP A 221 14.70 -12.96 -23.87
C ASP A 221 15.93 -12.20 -24.40
N GLY A 222 16.73 -11.60 -23.52
CA GLY A 222 17.89 -10.80 -23.87
C GLY A 222 17.59 -9.33 -24.13
N SER A 223 16.33 -8.90 -24.09
CA SER A 223 16.00 -7.48 -24.24
C SER A 223 16.56 -6.67 -23.08
N ARG A 224 17.00 -5.44 -23.38
CA ARG A 224 17.75 -4.61 -22.45
C ARG A 224 17.01 -3.32 -22.16
N ASN A 225 16.78 -3.03 -20.89
CA ASN A 225 16.28 -1.76 -20.39
C ASN A 225 17.43 -1.03 -19.70
N GLY A 226 17.82 0.12 -20.24
CA GLY A 226 18.94 0.90 -19.73
C GLY A 226 18.51 2.16 -19.03
N THR A 227 19.31 2.59 -18.06
CA THR A 227 19.14 3.86 -17.35
C THR A 227 20.47 4.59 -17.29
N GLN A 228 20.47 5.87 -17.67
CA GLN A 228 21.62 6.76 -17.54
C GLN A 228 21.39 7.72 -16.39
N TYR A 229 22.46 8.01 -15.65
CA TYR A 229 22.44 8.85 -14.47
C TYR A 229 23.33 10.08 -14.65
N ASP A 230 22.99 11.17 -13.99
CA ASP A 230 23.83 12.34 -13.91
C ASP A 230 24.94 12.15 -12.85
N ALA A 231 25.78 13.18 -12.66
CA ALA A 231 26.88 13.13 -11.70
C ALA A 231 26.43 13.00 -10.23
N TRP A 232 25.16 13.31 -9.95
CA TRP A 232 24.56 13.22 -8.61
C TRP A 232 23.78 11.92 -8.39
N GLY A 233 23.79 10.99 -9.36
CA GLY A 233 23.09 9.72 -9.25
C GLY A 233 21.60 9.77 -9.57
N LYS A 234 21.13 10.81 -10.24
CA LYS A 234 19.73 10.90 -10.67
C LYS A 234 19.55 10.38 -12.08
N ALA A 235 18.49 9.62 -12.30
CA ALA A 235 18.16 9.09 -13.62
C ALA A 235 17.79 10.21 -14.58
N VAL A 236 18.50 10.35 -15.68
CA VAL A 236 18.24 11.38 -16.71
C VAL A 236 17.70 10.79 -17.99
N ARG A 237 17.88 9.51 -18.23
CA ARG A 237 17.40 8.84 -19.44
C ARG A 237 17.15 7.38 -19.18
N THR A 238 16.02 6.88 -19.69
CA THR A 238 15.69 5.45 -19.69
C THR A 238 15.45 5.00 -21.12
N THR A 239 15.98 3.84 -21.49
CA THR A 239 15.81 3.25 -22.83
C THR A 239 15.21 1.87 -22.68
N GLN A 240 14.11 1.63 -23.40
CA GLN A 240 13.42 0.34 -23.42
C GLN A 240 12.97 0.05 -24.85
N GLY A 241 13.40 -1.09 -25.41
CA GLY A 241 13.04 -1.48 -26.77
C GLY A 241 13.45 -0.47 -27.84
N GLY A 242 14.59 0.24 -27.64
CA GLY A 242 15.06 1.29 -28.52
C GLY A 242 14.34 2.64 -28.37
N LEU A 243 13.33 2.71 -27.49
CA LEU A 243 12.59 3.94 -27.20
C LEU A 243 13.16 4.61 -25.97
N THR A 244 13.36 5.92 -26.03
CA THR A 244 14.02 6.69 -24.98
C THR A 244 13.08 7.69 -24.35
N ARG A 245 13.09 7.74 -23.01
CA ARG A 245 12.48 8.77 -22.17
C ARG A 245 13.54 9.53 -21.44
N SER A 246 13.38 10.82 -21.27
CA SER A 246 14.35 11.64 -20.54
C SER A 246 13.69 12.47 -19.44
N MET A 247 14.50 12.81 -18.44
CA MET A 247 14.10 13.57 -17.27
C MET A 247 15.11 14.70 -17.06
N GLU A 248 14.60 15.90 -16.77
CA GLU A 248 15.41 17.06 -16.44
C GLU A 248 15.09 17.50 -15.02
N TYR A 249 16.13 17.93 -14.29
CA TYR A 249 16.04 18.36 -12.90
C TYR A 249 16.52 19.79 -12.76
N ASP A 250 15.98 20.52 -11.80
CA ASP A 250 16.52 21.81 -11.41
C ASP A 250 17.73 21.65 -10.46
N ALA A 251 18.30 22.78 -10.04
CA ALA A 251 19.47 22.77 -9.17
C ALA A 251 19.20 22.18 -7.77
N ALA A 252 17.94 22.10 -7.34
CA ALA A 252 17.54 21.45 -6.08
C ALA A 252 17.23 19.96 -6.26
N GLY A 253 17.31 19.45 -7.49
CA GLY A 253 17.07 18.05 -7.79
C GLY A 253 15.59 17.68 -7.99
N ARG A 254 14.74 18.67 -8.22
CA ARG A 254 13.32 18.44 -8.52
C ARG A 254 13.13 18.22 -10.02
N VAL A 255 12.24 17.27 -10.38
CA VAL A 255 11.92 17.03 -11.78
C VAL A 255 11.15 18.22 -12.34
N ILE A 256 11.68 18.85 -13.40
CA ILE A 256 11.05 19.98 -14.08
C ILE A 256 10.48 19.61 -15.45
N ARG A 257 10.97 18.52 -16.06
CA ARG A 257 10.53 18.10 -17.38
C ARG A 257 10.69 16.60 -17.58
N LEU A 258 9.66 15.98 -18.13
CA LEU A 258 9.69 14.61 -18.64
C LEU A 258 9.48 14.66 -20.14
N THR A 259 10.30 13.92 -20.88
CA THR A 259 10.17 13.79 -22.34
C THR A 259 9.82 12.34 -22.66
N SER A 260 8.70 12.13 -23.37
CA SER A 260 8.27 10.81 -23.81
C SER A 260 9.02 10.35 -25.07
N GLU A 261 8.77 9.12 -25.48
CA GLU A 261 9.41 8.51 -26.65
C GLU A 261 9.14 9.25 -27.96
N ASN A 262 8.01 9.92 -28.07
CA ASN A 262 7.63 10.70 -29.26
C ASN A 262 8.08 12.18 -29.18
N GLY A 263 8.84 12.55 -28.16
CA GLY A 263 9.32 13.92 -27.99
C GLY A 263 8.35 14.86 -27.29
N SER A 264 7.17 14.40 -26.87
CA SER A 264 6.22 15.21 -26.10
C SER A 264 6.73 15.43 -24.68
N HIS A 265 6.39 16.58 -24.10
CA HIS A 265 6.87 16.97 -22.78
C HIS A 265 5.77 17.07 -21.76
N THR A 266 6.10 16.69 -20.51
CA THR A 266 5.37 17.10 -19.30
C THR A 266 6.29 17.98 -18.48
N THR A 267 5.84 19.18 -18.12
CA THR A 267 6.63 20.13 -17.34
C THR A 267 6.01 20.36 -15.97
N PHE A 268 6.87 20.64 -14.99
CA PHE A 268 6.47 20.83 -13.60
C PHE A 268 7.07 22.13 -13.06
N ARG A 269 6.29 22.83 -12.23
CA ARG A 269 6.76 23.98 -11.48
C ARG A 269 6.44 23.81 -10.01
N TYR A 270 7.32 24.31 -9.17
CA TYR A 270 7.26 24.15 -7.71
C TYR A 270 7.30 25.50 -7.03
N ASP A 271 6.73 25.58 -5.83
CA ASP A 271 6.93 26.73 -4.96
C ASP A 271 8.28 26.61 -4.21
N VAL A 272 8.57 27.60 -3.36
CA VAL A 272 9.83 27.64 -2.60
C VAL A 272 9.93 26.57 -1.51
N LEU A 273 8.86 25.84 -1.22
CA LEU A 273 8.83 24.70 -0.28
C LEU A 273 8.71 23.36 -0.98
N ASP A 274 9.05 23.27 -2.27
CA ASP A 274 9.03 22.05 -3.07
C ASP A 274 7.63 21.47 -3.33
N ARG A 275 6.59 22.25 -3.15
CA ARG A 275 5.22 21.82 -3.47
C ARG A 275 4.91 22.08 -4.94
N LEU A 276 4.29 21.10 -5.60
CA LEU A 276 3.90 21.23 -7.00
C LEU A 276 2.80 22.30 -7.15
N ILE A 277 3.05 23.33 -7.98
CA ILE A 277 2.09 24.41 -8.25
C ILE A 277 1.56 24.39 -9.67
N GLN A 278 2.25 23.75 -10.60
CA GLN A 278 1.80 23.67 -11.99
C GLN A 278 2.34 22.42 -12.68
N GLU A 279 1.48 21.81 -13.49
CA GLU A 279 1.84 20.67 -14.31
C GLU A 279 1.22 20.89 -15.71
N THR A 280 2.05 20.79 -16.76
CA THR A 280 1.58 20.84 -18.16
C THR A 280 1.88 19.49 -18.79
N GLY A 281 0.84 18.75 -19.17
CA GLY A 281 0.95 17.38 -19.69
C GLY A 281 1.40 17.32 -21.16
N PHE A 282 1.57 16.11 -21.67
CA PHE A 282 1.96 15.83 -23.07
C PHE A 282 1.02 16.39 -24.09
N ASP A 283 -0.25 16.55 -23.74
CA ASP A 283 -1.32 17.12 -24.59
C ASP A 283 -1.40 18.65 -24.49
N GLY A 284 -0.51 19.29 -23.73
CA GLY A 284 -0.50 20.71 -23.49
C GLY A 284 -1.50 21.19 -22.43
N ARG A 285 -2.26 20.28 -21.83
CA ARG A 285 -3.21 20.58 -20.77
C ARG A 285 -2.50 20.99 -19.49
N THR A 286 -2.89 22.15 -18.94
CA THR A 286 -2.24 22.71 -17.76
C THR A 286 -3.14 22.60 -16.54
N GLN A 287 -2.55 22.08 -15.45
CA GLN A 287 -3.17 22.02 -14.13
C GLN A 287 -2.36 22.89 -13.17
N ARG A 288 -3.06 23.66 -12.33
CA ARG A 288 -2.45 24.52 -11.31
C ARG A 288 -2.96 24.17 -9.93
N TYR A 289 -2.08 24.29 -8.95
CA TYR A 289 -2.35 23.89 -7.57
C TYR A 289 -1.97 24.99 -6.60
N HIS A 290 -2.81 25.23 -5.61
CA HIS A 290 -2.56 26.15 -4.51
C HIS A 290 -2.66 25.38 -3.19
N HIS A 291 -1.76 25.66 -2.28
CA HIS A 291 -1.65 24.99 -1.00
C HIS A 291 -1.82 25.99 0.15
N ASP A 292 -2.33 25.53 1.29
CA ASP A 292 -2.34 26.31 2.50
C ASP A 292 -0.93 26.35 3.15
N LEU A 293 -0.81 27.02 4.28
CA LEU A 293 0.47 27.15 4.98
C LEU A 293 1.02 25.81 5.49
N THR A 294 0.18 24.80 5.64
CA THR A 294 0.58 23.45 6.09
C THR A 294 0.83 22.49 4.94
N GLY A 295 0.64 22.93 3.70
CA GLY A 295 0.90 22.12 2.51
C GLY A 295 -0.30 21.34 1.98
N LYS A 296 -1.51 21.55 2.53
CA LYS A 296 -2.73 20.91 2.00
C LYS A 296 -3.20 21.61 0.73
N LEU A 297 -3.67 20.83 -0.25
CA LEU A 297 -4.26 21.36 -1.47
C LEU A 297 -5.59 22.05 -1.14
N ILE A 298 -5.69 23.36 -1.43
CA ILE A 298 -6.91 24.15 -1.20
C ILE A 298 -7.59 24.58 -2.49
N ARG A 299 -6.87 24.58 -3.61
CA ARG A 299 -7.42 25.00 -4.91
C ARG A 299 -6.67 24.29 -6.03
N SER A 300 -7.40 23.82 -7.03
CA SER A 300 -6.84 23.31 -8.27
C SER A 300 -7.57 23.93 -9.47
N GLU A 301 -6.83 24.18 -10.54
CA GLU A 301 -7.37 24.62 -11.82
C GLU A 301 -7.01 23.62 -12.90
N ASP A 302 -7.99 23.26 -13.72
CA ASP A 302 -7.81 22.37 -14.86
C ASP A 302 -8.54 22.98 -16.07
N GLU A 303 -7.79 23.59 -16.99
CA GLU A 303 -8.34 24.24 -18.19
C GLU A 303 -9.48 25.23 -17.87
N GLY A 304 -9.28 26.06 -16.85
CA GLY A 304 -10.23 27.05 -16.40
C GLY A 304 -11.31 26.54 -15.44
N LEU A 305 -11.38 25.24 -15.19
CA LEU A 305 -12.25 24.69 -14.17
C LEU A 305 -11.55 24.78 -12.80
N VAL A 306 -12.13 25.57 -11.90
CA VAL A 306 -11.57 25.82 -10.57
C VAL A 306 -12.28 24.97 -9.54
N THR A 307 -11.50 24.20 -8.79
CA THR A 307 -11.99 23.40 -7.67
C THR A 307 -11.37 23.92 -6.37
N HIS A 308 -12.18 24.12 -5.35
CA HIS A 308 -11.73 24.46 -3.99
C HIS A 308 -11.93 23.28 -3.06
N TRP A 309 -10.96 23.06 -2.19
CA TRP A 309 -10.92 21.98 -1.21
C TRP A 309 -10.96 22.59 0.18
N HIS A 310 -11.86 22.12 1.03
CA HIS A 310 -12.10 22.65 2.37
C HIS A 310 -11.85 21.59 3.42
N TYR A 311 -11.29 22.00 4.55
CA TYR A 311 -10.89 21.10 5.63
C TYR A 311 -11.44 21.58 6.96
N ASP A 312 -11.62 20.67 7.91
CA ASP A 312 -11.99 21.00 9.28
C ASP A 312 -10.75 21.24 10.16
N GLU A 313 -10.98 21.47 11.46
CA GLU A 313 -9.91 21.71 12.42
C GLU A 313 -8.96 20.53 12.62
N ALA A 314 -9.40 19.32 12.29
CA ALA A 314 -8.61 18.08 12.34
C ALA A 314 -7.89 17.76 11.02
N ASP A 315 -7.87 18.71 10.06
CA ASP A 315 -7.29 18.55 8.73
C ASP A 315 -7.98 17.48 7.86
N ARG A 316 -9.24 17.17 8.15
CA ARG A 316 -10.03 16.25 7.36
C ARG A 316 -10.80 17.01 6.28
N LEU A 317 -10.86 16.44 5.08
CA LEU A 317 -11.60 17.03 3.97
C LEU A 317 -13.11 17.04 4.29
N THR A 318 -13.73 18.22 4.24
CA THR A 318 -15.16 18.39 4.53
C THR A 318 -16.00 18.58 3.28
N HIS A 319 -15.52 19.32 2.31
CA HIS A 319 -16.23 19.48 1.05
C HIS A 319 -15.31 19.99 -0.06
N ARG A 320 -15.76 19.79 -1.27
CA ARG A 320 -15.16 20.26 -2.50
C ARG A 320 -16.16 21.12 -3.23
N THR A 321 -15.77 22.31 -3.64
CA THR A 321 -16.62 23.22 -4.40
C THR A 321 -16.11 23.39 -5.83
N VAL A 322 -17.02 23.41 -6.80
CA VAL A 322 -16.73 23.65 -8.19
C VAL A 322 -17.69 24.75 -8.68
N LYS A 323 -17.13 25.81 -9.26
CA LYS A 323 -17.91 26.99 -9.69
C LYS A 323 -18.79 27.59 -8.57
N GLY A 324 -18.26 27.56 -7.32
CA GLY A 324 -18.95 28.09 -6.17
C GLY A 324 -20.02 27.19 -5.56
N GLU A 325 -20.30 26.03 -6.14
CA GLU A 325 -21.28 25.07 -5.63
C GLU A 325 -20.58 23.85 -5.02
N THR A 326 -21.15 23.31 -3.94
CA THR A 326 -20.64 22.11 -3.31
C THR A 326 -20.86 20.89 -4.21
N ALA A 327 -19.76 20.32 -4.74
CA ALA A 327 -19.80 19.12 -5.59
C ALA A 327 -19.83 17.85 -4.74
N GLU A 328 -19.07 17.80 -3.69
CA GLU A 328 -18.98 16.66 -2.77
C GLU A 328 -18.85 17.14 -1.34
N ARG A 329 -19.38 16.36 -0.39
CA ARG A 329 -19.30 16.64 1.03
C ARG A 329 -18.98 15.38 1.80
N TRP A 330 -18.05 15.49 2.78
CA TRP A 330 -17.65 14.42 3.70
C TRP A 330 -18.02 14.85 5.12
N ARG A 331 -18.56 13.92 5.90
CA ARG A 331 -18.90 14.13 7.30
C ARG A 331 -18.29 13.06 8.17
N TYR A 332 -17.97 13.41 9.41
CA TYR A 332 -17.27 12.55 10.36
C TYR A 332 -18.02 12.56 11.69
N ASP A 333 -17.93 11.46 12.44
CA ASP A 333 -18.47 11.39 13.79
C ASP A 333 -17.48 11.94 14.82
N GLU A 334 -17.88 11.92 16.10
CA GLU A 334 -17.03 12.38 17.22
C GLU A 334 -15.71 11.64 17.34
N ARG A 335 -15.65 10.39 16.88
CA ARG A 335 -14.43 9.57 16.89
C ARG A 335 -13.50 9.91 15.74
N GLY A 336 -13.98 10.65 14.75
CA GLY A 336 -13.25 10.98 13.53
C GLY A 336 -13.46 9.99 12.38
N TRP A 337 -14.45 9.10 12.49
CA TRP A 337 -14.75 8.14 11.42
C TRP A 337 -15.71 8.75 10.41
N LEU A 338 -15.50 8.43 9.15
CA LEU A 338 -16.33 8.94 8.04
C LEU A 338 -17.74 8.35 8.13
N THR A 339 -18.75 9.20 8.25
CA THR A 339 -20.14 8.77 8.32
C THR A 339 -20.91 8.95 7.03
N ASP A 340 -20.56 9.95 6.22
CA ASP A 340 -21.29 10.26 5.00
C ASP A 340 -20.39 10.84 3.92
N ILE A 341 -20.66 10.45 2.67
CA ILE A 341 -20.17 11.14 1.47
C ILE A 341 -21.37 11.46 0.61
N SER A 342 -21.55 12.73 0.22
CA SER A 342 -22.65 13.14 -0.64
C SER A 342 -22.18 13.96 -1.84
N HIS A 343 -22.91 13.85 -2.95
CA HIS A 343 -22.69 14.63 -4.16
C HIS A 343 -24.01 14.83 -4.93
N ILE A 344 -24.00 15.72 -5.87
CA ILE A 344 -25.12 15.93 -6.80
C ILE A 344 -24.84 15.16 -8.09
N SER A 345 -25.77 14.31 -8.49
CA SER A 345 -25.71 13.56 -9.74
C SER A 345 -27.06 13.67 -10.45
N GLU A 346 -27.06 14.11 -11.70
CA GLU A 346 -28.26 14.30 -12.52
C GLU A 346 -29.35 15.12 -11.80
N GLY A 347 -28.94 16.15 -11.07
CA GLY A 347 -29.83 17.02 -10.32
C GLY A 347 -30.35 16.44 -9.01
N HIS A 348 -29.92 15.26 -8.58
CA HIS A 348 -30.32 14.62 -7.33
C HIS A 348 -29.15 14.54 -6.34
N ARG A 349 -29.46 14.59 -5.05
CA ARG A 349 -28.44 14.38 -4.02
C ARG A 349 -28.30 12.90 -3.71
N VAL A 350 -27.10 12.38 -4.00
CA VAL A 350 -26.72 11.01 -3.72
C VAL A 350 -25.83 11.00 -2.49
N THR A 351 -26.16 10.17 -1.50
CA THR A 351 -25.37 10.06 -0.26
C THR A 351 -25.08 8.59 0.03
N VAL A 352 -23.83 8.30 0.42
CA VAL A 352 -23.45 7.02 1.01
C VAL A 352 -23.23 7.24 2.50
N HIS A 353 -23.96 6.49 3.32
CA HIS A 353 -23.85 6.51 4.79
C HIS A 353 -23.11 5.28 5.26
N TYR A 354 -22.16 5.46 6.17
CA TYR A 354 -21.33 4.39 6.73
C TYR A 354 -21.67 4.17 8.20
N GLY A 355 -21.82 2.91 8.59
CA GLY A 355 -22.02 2.49 9.97
C GLY A 355 -20.88 1.62 10.45
N TYR A 356 -20.55 1.72 11.74
CA TYR A 356 -19.43 1.01 12.34
C TYR A 356 -19.85 0.31 13.63
N ASP A 357 -19.14 -0.76 13.97
CA ASP A 357 -19.27 -1.39 15.29
C ASP A 357 -18.35 -0.71 16.31
N GLU A 358 -18.38 -1.19 17.55
CA GLU A 358 -17.56 -0.65 18.64
C GLU A 358 -16.05 -0.77 18.39
N LYS A 359 -15.64 -1.72 17.53
CA LYS A 359 -14.24 -1.96 17.18
C LYS A 359 -13.77 -1.13 15.98
N GLY A 360 -14.63 -0.27 15.42
CA GLY A 360 -14.32 0.55 14.27
C GLY A 360 -14.41 -0.15 12.91
N ARG A 361 -14.99 -1.35 12.87
CA ARG A 361 -15.16 -2.09 11.62
C ARG A 361 -16.44 -1.66 10.93
N LEU A 362 -16.40 -1.56 9.60
CA LEU A 362 -17.55 -1.18 8.79
C LEU A 362 -18.64 -2.26 8.87
N THR A 363 -19.83 -1.91 9.37
CA THR A 363 -20.96 -2.82 9.48
C THR A 363 -22.09 -2.52 8.51
N GLY A 364 -22.10 -1.36 7.90
CA GLY A 364 -23.15 -1.00 6.97
C GLY A 364 -22.78 0.13 6.02
N GLU A 365 -23.34 0.06 4.83
CA GLU A 365 -23.30 1.09 3.82
C GLU A 365 -24.73 1.29 3.33
N ARG A 366 -25.24 2.51 3.44
CA ARG A 366 -26.57 2.85 2.96
C ARG A 366 -26.47 3.94 1.91
N GLN A 367 -26.92 3.65 0.71
CA GLN A 367 -27.02 4.61 -0.38
C GLN A 367 -28.41 5.22 -0.40
N THR A 368 -28.48 6.54 -0.49
CA THR A 368 -29.75 7.27 -0.58
C THR A 368 -29.72 8.26 -1.73
N VAL A 369 -30.89 8.46 -2.36
CA VAL A 369 -31.11 9.48 -3.38
C VAL A 369 -32.25 10.37 -2.90
N HIS A 370 -31.98 11.67 -2.79
CA HIS A 370 -32.93 12.66 -2.34
C HIS A 370 -33.21 13.70 -3.43
N HIS A 371 -34.43 14.20 -3.45
CA HIS A 371 -34.78 15.37 -4.26
C HIS A 371 -34.02 16.59 -3.70
N PRO A 372 -33.29 17.36 -4.53
CA PRO A 372 -32.40 18.41 -4.03
C PRO A 372 -33.12 19.59 -3.37
N GLN A 373 -34.38 19.82 -3.72
CA GLN A 373 -35.16 20.97 -3.22
C GLN A 373 -36.12 20.58 -2.09
N THR A 374 -36.87 19.48 -2.25
CA THR A 374 -37.85 19.02 -1.27
C THR A 374 -37.25 18.13 -0.20
N GLU A 375 -36.02 17.67 -0.39
CA GLU A 375 -35.31 16.71 0.46
C GLU A 375 -36.03 15.35 0.64
N ALA A 376 -37.07 15.09 -0.17
CA ALA A 376 -37.79 13.83 -0.13
C ALA A 376 -36.89 12.65 -0.53
N LEU A 377 -36.95 11.57 0.24
CA LEU A 377 -36.26 10.33 -0.08
C LEU A 377 -36.90 9.66 -1.30
N LEU A 378 -36.14 9.52 -2.40
CA LEU A 378 -36.62 8.92 -3.64
C LEU A 378 -36.22 7.46 -3.76
N TRP A 379 -35.05 7.09 -3.22
CA TRP A 379 -34.53 5.74 -3.30
C TRP A 379 -33.52 5.51 -2.19
N GLN A 380 -33.47 4.26 -1.71
CA GLN A 380 -32.42 3.83 -0.78
C GLN A 380 -32.10 2.35 -0.97
N HIS A 381 -30.85 2.01 -0.66
CA HIS A 381 -30.36 0.66 -0.62
C HIS A 381 -29.35 0.52 0.50
N GLU A 382 -29.47 -0.51 1.32
CA GLU A 382 -28.51 -0.77 2.39
C GLU A 382 -27.82 -2.10 2.19
N THR A 383 -26.52 -2.12 2.41
CA THR A 383 -25.71 -3.33 2.45
C THR A 383 -25.07 -3.42 3.83
N ARG A 384 -25.30 -4.52 4.54
CA ARG A 384 -24.69 -4.77 5.84
C ARG A 384 -23.55 -5.75 5.73
N HIS A 385 -22.55 -5.59 6.58
CA HIS A 385 -21.37 -6.44 6.67
C HIS A 385 -21.31 -7.07 8.05
N ALA A 386 -21.01 -8.37 8.08
CA ALA A 386 -20.82 -9.11 9.33
C ALA A 386 -19.43 -9.74 9.37
N TYR A 387 -18.95 -9.93 10.58
CA TYR A 387 -17.63 -10.46 10.86
C TYR A 387 -17.75 -11.76 11.66
N ASN A 388 -16.91 -12.74 11.39
CA ASN A 388 -16.89 -13.98 12.16
C ASN A 388 -16.11 -13.82 13.47
N ALA A 389 -16.07 -14.87 14.27
CA ALA A 389 -15.37 -14.89 15.55
C ALA A 389 -13.85 -14.68 15.43
N GLN A 390 -13.30 -14.90 14.23
CA GLN A 390 -11.90 -14.71 13.92
C GLN A 390 -11.57 -13.30 13.41
N GLY A 391 -12.57 -12.39 13.37
CA GLY A 391 -12.39 -11.01 12.94
C GLY A 391 -12.43 -10.79 11.43
N LEU A 392 -12.73 -11.81 10.65
CA LEU A 392 -12.79 -11.71 9.19
C LEU A 392 -14.17 -11.25 8.73
N ALA A 393 -14.23 -10.34 7.76
CA ALA A 393 -15.46 -9.94 7.09
C ALA A 393 -15.95 -11.12 6.24
N ASN A 394 -16.98 -11.82 6.71
CA ASN A 394 -17.43 -13.06 6.10
C ASN A 394 -18.84 -13.04 5.53
N ARG A 395 -19.60 -11.96 5.73
CA ARG A 395 -20.95 -11.83 5.19
C ARG A 395 -21.23 -10.44 4.66
N CYS A 396 -21.87 -10.40 3.50
CA CYS A 396 -22.42 -9.19 2.92
C CYS A 396 -23.93 -9.41 2.72
N ILE A 397 -24.74 -8.55 3.32
CA ILE A 397 -26.20 -8.69 3.36
C ILE A 397 -26.82 -7.48 2.67
N PRO A 398 -27.07 -7.53 1.34
CA PRO A 398 -27.73 -6.46 0.63
C PRO A 398 -29.24 -6.49 0.90
N ASP A 399 -29.90 -5.33 0.82
CA ASP A 399 -31.35 -5.24 0.95
C ASP A 399 -32.06 -6.09 -0.12
N SER A 400 -33.09 -6.83 0.32
CA SER A 400 -33.96 -7.62 -0.56
C SER A 400 -33.27 -8.71 -1.39
N LEU A 401 -32.01 -8.98 -1.12
CA LEU A 401 -31.22 -10.00 -1.81
C LEU A 401 -30.67 -11.01 -0.80
N PRO A 402 -30.42 -12.25 -1.23
CA PRO A 402 -29.77 -13.22 -0.36
C PRO A 402 -28.39 -12.75 0.09
N ALA A 403 -28.01 -13.08 1.32
CA ALA A 403 -26.68 -12.77 1.84
C ALA A 403 -25.61 -13.58 1.11
N VAL A 404 -24.49 -12.92 0.83
CA VAL A 404 -23.27 -13.60 0.36
C VAL A 404 -22.42 -13.91 1.59
N GLU A 405 -22.02 -15.16 1.74
CA GLU A 405 -21.14 -15.60 2.81
C GLU A 405 -19.86 -16.19 2.23
N TRP A 406 -18.71 -15.70 2.70
CA TRP A 406 -17.40 -16.22 2.34
C TRP A 406 -16.93 -17.20 3.41
N LEU A 407 -16.58 -18.42 2.97
CA LEU A 407 -16.02 -19.46 3.81
C LEU A 407 -14.51 -19.43 3.66
N THR A 408 -13.81 -19.46 4.79
CA THR A 408 -12.34 -19.34 4.81
C THR A 408 -11.72 -20.48 5.60
N TYR A 409 -10.44 -20.68 5.37
CA TYR A 409 -9.59 -21.61 6.13
C TYR A 409 -8.24 -20.95 6.43
N GLY A 410 -7.52 -21.50 7.40
CA GLY A 410 -6.20 -20.99 7.77
C GLY A 410 -6.23 -19.51 8.14
N SER A 411 -5.32 -18.74 7.62
CA SER A 411 -5.18 -17.30 7.88
C SER A 411 -6.17 -16.41 7.10
N GLY A 412 -7.26 -16.98 6.61
CA GLY A 412 -8.31 -16.23 5.91
C GLY A 412 -8.38 -16.50 4.41
N TRP A 413 -7.81 -17.62 3.94
CA TRP A 413 -7.88 -18.02 2.54
C TRP A 413 -9.29 -18.49 2.18
N LEU A 414 -9.80 -18.05 1.03
CA LEU A 414 -11.14 -18.35 0.58
C LEU A 414 -11.27 -19.82 0.19
N SER A 415 -12.19 -20.54 0.84
CA SER A 415 -12.51 -21.95 0.53
C SER A 415 -13.85 -22.14 -0.15
N GLY A 416 -14.74 -21.14 -0.12
CA GLY A 416 -16.04 -21.24 -0.75
C GLY A 416 -16.89 -20.00 -0.54
N MET A 417 -18.04 -20.00 -1.19
CA MET A 417 -19.05 -18.94 -1.07
C MET A 417 -20.44 -19.56 -1.05
N LYS A 418 -21.32 -18.96 -0.23
CA LYS A 418 -22.76 -19.28 -0.22
C LYS A 418 -23.56 -18.06 -0.63
N LEU A 419 -24.67 -18.29 -1.29
CA LEU A 419 -25.69 -17.29 -1.55
C LEU A 419 -26.94 -17.69 -0.76
N GLY A 420 -27.23 -16.99 0.33
CA GLY A 420 -28.19 -17.45 1.34
C GLY A 420 -27.72 -18.77 1.94
N ASP A 421 -28.57 -19.78 1.91
CA ASP A 421 -28.22 -21.14 2.36
C ASP A 421 -27.70 -22.05 1.24
N THR A 422 -27.62 -21.55 0.01
CA THR A 422 -27.23 -22.33 -1.17
C THR A 422 -25.71 -22.17 -1.40
N PRO A 423 -24.94 -23.26 -1.42
CA PRO A 423 -23.56 -23.24 -1.83
C PRO A 423 -23.43 -22.75 -3.27
N LEU A 424 -22.63 -21.71 -3.51
CA LEU A 424 -22.42 -21.12 -4.83
C LEU A 424 -21.17 -21.68 -5.48
N VAL A 425 -20.07 -21.71 -4.75
CA VAL A 425 -18.78 -22.18 -5.25
C VAL A 425 -17.96 -22.76 -4.09
N GLU A 426 -17.20 -23.82 -4.40
CA GLU A 426 -16.20 -24.41 -3.52
C GLU A 426 -14.84 -24.41 -4.21
N TYR A 427 -13.81 -24.01 -3.48
CA TYR A 427 -12.42 -24.00 -3.96
C TYR A 427 -11.62 -25.07 -3.24
N THR A 428 -10.88 -25.86 -4.01
CA THR A 428 -9.79 -26.68 -3.50
C THR A 428 -8.49 -25.98 -3.84
N ARG A 429 -7.61 -25.84 -2.85
CA ARG A 429 -6.34 -25.15 -3.00
C ARG A 429 -5.19 -26.06 -2.61
N ASP A 430 -4.06 -25.89 -3.27
CA ASP A 430 -2.83 -26.56 -2.88
C ASP A 430 -2.23 -25.88 -1.62
N ARG A 431 -1.10 -26.40 -1.14
CA ARG A 431 -0.46 -25.87 0.07
C ARG A 431 0.14 -24.46 -0.12
N LEU A 432 0.27 -23.99 -1.36
CA LEU A 432 0.59 -22.60 -1.73
C LEU A 432 -0.65 -21.70 -1.75
N HIS A 433 -1.81 -22.25 -1.41
CA HIS A 433 -3.11 -21.57 -1.47
C HIS A 433 -3.54 -21.21 -2.91
N ARG A 434 -2.95 -21.85 -3.92
CA ARG A 434 -3.37 -21.68 -5.31
C ARG A 434 -4.60 -22.54 -5.58
N GLU A 435 -5.54 -21.99 -6.34
CA GLU A 435 -6.74 -22.71 -6.75
C GLU A 435 -6.38 -23.86 -7.69
N THR A 436 -6.74 -25.08 -7.32
CA THR A 436 -6.55 -26.29 -8.14
C THR A 436 -7.86 -26.84 -8.66
N LEU A 437 -8.95 -26.61 -7.94
CA LEU A 437 -10.29 -27.07 -8.34
C LEU A 437 -11.33 -26.04 -7.86
N ARG A 438 -12.27 -25.73 -8.75
CA ARG A 438 -13.44 -24.91 -8.44
C ARG A 438 -14.68 -25.68 -8.80
N ARG A 439 -15.57 -25.88 -7.83
CA ARG A 439 -16.88 -26.50 -8.04
C ARG A 439 -17.98 -25.46 -7.97
N PHE A 440 -18.83 -25.41 -8.98
CA PHE A 440 -19.98 -24.52 -9.02
C PHE A 440 -21.13 -25.22 -9.73
N GLY A 441 -22.18 -25.55 -8.96
CA GLY A 441 -23.26 -26.39 -9.43
C GLY A 441 -22.77 -27.79 -9.84
N ARG A 442 -23.03 -28.18 -11.06
CA ARG A 442 -22.55 -29.45 -11.63
C ARG A 442 -21.18 -29.33 -12.31
N TYR A 443 -20.62 -28.13 -12.35
CA TYR A 443 -19.38 -27.89 -13.06
C TYR A 443 -18.17 -27.99 -12.13
N GLU A 444 -17.11 -28.53 -12.69
CA GLU A 444 -15.81 -28.61 -12.03
C GLU A 444 -14.75 -28.02 -12.95
N LEU A 445 -14.04 -26.96 -12.47
CA LEU A 445 -12.94 -26.35 -13.18
C LEU A 445 -11.63 -26.76 -12.51
N THR A 446 -10.81 -27.52 -13.22
CA THR A 446 -9.48 -27.93 -12.74
C THR A 446 -8.44 -27.00 -13.29
N THR A 447 -7.57 -26.48 -12.43
CA THR A 447 -6.51 -25.55 -12.79
C THR A 447 -5.15 -26.18 -12.52
N ALA A 448 -4.25 -26.10 -13.50
CA ALA A 448 -2.86 -26.53 -13.37
C ALA A 448 -1.90 -25.36 -13.62
N TYR A 449 -0.71 -25.46 -13.06
CA TYR A 449 0.32 -24.40 -13.13
C TYR A 449 1.60 -24.94 -13.73
N THR A 450 2.34 -24.06 -14.39
CA THR A 450 3.70 -24.37 -14.89
C THR A 450 4.67 -24.54 -13.72
N PRO A 451 5.84 -25.16 -13.94
CA PRO A 451 6.89 -25.21 -12.90
C PRO A 451 7.32 -23.84 -12.37
N ALA A 452 7.16 -22.77 -13.14
CA ALA A 452 7.43 -21.39 -12.71
C ALA A 452 6.25 -20.73 -12.00
N GLY A 453 5.12 -21.44 -11.82
CA GLY A 453 3.94 -20.94 -11.11
C GLY A 453 2.93 -20.19 -11.97
N GLN A 454 3.10 -20.17 -13.27
CA GLN A 454 2.16 -19.53 -14.20
C GLN A 454 0.99 -20.46 -14.50
N LEU A 455 -0.16 -19.89 -14.83
CA LEU A 455 -1.34 -20.66 -15.21
C LEU A 455 -1.05 -21.46 -16.48
N GLN A 456 -1.13 -22.78 -16.40
CA GLN A 456 -0.89 -23.69 -17.53
C GLN A 456 -2.18 -24.10 -18.24
N SER A 457 -3.20 -24.50 -17.48
CA SER A 457 -4.45 -24.96 -18.03
C SER A 457 -5.62 -24.74 -17.08
N GLN A 458 -6.79 -24.60 -17.66
CA GLN A 458 -8.07 -24.66 -16.97
C GLN A 458 -8.99 -25.62 -17.75
N HIS A 459 -9.40 -26.70 -17.12
CA HIS A 459 -10.25 -27.74 -17.74
C HIS A 459 -11.56 -27.80 -16.98
N LEU A 460 -12.64 -27.47 -17.68
CA LEU A 460 -13.98 -27.63 -17.19
C LEU A 460 -14.43 -29.06 -17.55
N ASN A 461 -15.30 -29.69 -16.74
CA ASN A 461 -15.88 -31.01 -17.08
C ASN A 461 -16.82 -30.95 -18.29
N SER A 462 -16.77 -29.86 -19.04
CA SER A 462 -17.33 -29.71 -20.40
C SER A 462 -16.16 -29.36 -21.34
N LEU A 463 -15.80 -30.32 -22.20
CA LEU A 463 -14.61 -30.23 -23.07
C LEU A 463 -14.54 -28.94 -23.92
N LEU A 464 -15.69 -28.37 -24.26
CA LEU A 464 -15.72 -27.16 -25.12
C LEU A 464 -15.17 -25.91 -24.46
N SER A 465 -14.98 -25.92 -23.15
CA SER A 465 -14.51 -24.77 -22.38
C SER A 465 -13.07 -24.92 -21.86
N ASP A 466 -12.37 -25.99 -22.27
CA ASP A 466 -11.00 -26.23 -21.87
C ASP A 466 -10.09 -25.16 -22.46
N ARG A 467 -9.13 -24.69 -21.66
CA ARG A 467 -8.16 -23.67 -22.06
C ARG A 467 -6.75 -24.08 -21.65
N ASP A 468 -5.82 -23.93 -22.57
CA ASP A 468 -4.39 -24.10 -22.35
C ASP A 468 -3.69 -22.78 -22.60
N TYR A 469 -2.78 -22.40 -21.72
CA TYR A 469 -2.11 -21.13 -21.73
C TYR A 469 -0.62 -21.31 -22.06
N THR A 470 -0.10 -20.48 -22.94
CA THR A 470 1.31 -20.50 -23.34
C THR A 470 1.94 -19.16 -23.05
N TRP A 471 3.13 -19.19 -22.45
CA TRP A 471 3.86 -18.01 -21.99
C TRP A 471 5.21 -17.92 -22.72
N ASN A 472 5.68 -16.71 -23.01
CA ASN A 472 7.03 -16.51 -23.51
C ASN A 472 8.05 -16.47 -22.35
N ASP A 473 9.32 -16.33 -22.68
CA ASP A 473 10.41 -16.34 -21.70
C ASP A 473 10.36 -15.15 -20.72
N ASN A 474 9.71 -14.05 -21.10
CA ASN A 474 9.52 -12.87 -20.27
C ASN A 474 8.28 -12.95 -19.36
N GLY A 475 7.54 -14.06 -19.42
CA GLY A 475 6.33 -14.23 -18.61
C GLY A 475 5.09 -13.56 -19.20
N GLU A 476 5.12 -13.19 -20.47
CA GLU A 476 3.95 -12.62 -21.16
C GLU A 476 3.11 -13.74 -21.78
N LEU A 477 1.78 -13.63 -21.65
CA LEU A 477 0.85 -14.59 -22.22
C LEU A 477 0.80 -14.43 -23.74
N ILE A 478 1.20 -15.46 -24.49
CA ILE A 478 1.23 -15.42 -25.95
C ILE A 478 0.11 -16.21 -26.63
N ARG A 479 -0.52 -17.13 -25.92
CA ARG A 479 -1.59 -17.95 -26.52
C ARG A 479 -2.53 -18.50 -25.49
N ILE A 480 -3.82 -18.49 -25.82
CA ILE A 480 -4.86 -19.28 -25.16
C ILE A 480 -5.46 -20.20 -26.20
N SER A 481 -5.32 -21.52 -26.00
CA SER A 481 -5.84 -22.54 -26.89
C SER A 481 -7.09 -23.18 -26.28
N SER A 482 -8.16 -23.30 -27.07
CA SER A 482 -9.37 -24.03 -26.67
C SER A 482 -9.86 -24.89 -27.84
N PRO A 483 -10.77 -25.84 -27.62
CA PRO A 483 -11.31 -26.65 -28.72
C PRO A 483 -12.04 -25.84 -29.80
N ARG A 484 -12.58 -24.66 -29.42
CA ARG A 484 -13.35 -23.82 -30.35
C ARG A 484 -12.49 -22.80 -31.07
N GLN A 485 -11.44 -22.31 -30.43
CA GLN A 485 -10.62 -21.26 -31.01
C GLN A 485 -9.25 -21.20 -30.33
N THR A 486 -8.30 -20.62 -31.06
CA THR A 486 -6.99 -20.27 -30.52
C THR A 486 -6.83 -18.76 -30.61
N ARG A 487 -6.43 -18.13 -29.54
CA ARG A 487 -6.19 -16.69 -29.47
C ARG A 487 -4.70 -16.47 -29.20
N SER A 488 -4.05 -15.68 -30.06
CA SER A 488 -2.64 -15.34 -29.93
C SER A 488 -2.47 -13.87 -29.64
N TYR A 489 -1.49 -13.54 -28.83
CA TYR A 489 -1.21 -12.17 -28.36
C TYR A 489 0.20 -11.76 -28.82
N SER A 490 0.31 -10.54 -29.32
CA SER A 490 1.57 -9.95 -29.74
C SER A 490 1.88 -8.72 -28.88
N TYR A 491 3.17 -8.53 -28.58
CA TYR A 491 3.62 -7.44 -27.71
C TYR A 491 4.68 -6.60 -28.41
N SER A 492 4.70 -5.32 -28.11
CA SER A 492 5.79 -4.43 -28.51
C SER A 492 7.07 -4.75 -27.72
N THR A 493 8.17 -4.17 -28.15
CA THR A 493 9.44 -4.25 -27.45
C THR A 493 9.40 -3.65 -26.04
N THR A 494 8.38 -2.83 -25.74
CA THR A 494 8.14 -2.25 -24.41
C THR A 494 7.13 -3.04 -23.57
N GLY A 495 6.67 -4.20 -24.06
CA GLY A 495 5.74 -5.06 -23.34
C GLY A 495 4.25 -4.66 -23.45
N ARG A 496 3.92 -3.74 -24.36
CA ARG A 496 2.53 -3.35 -24.62
C ARG A 496 1.88 -4.34 -25.58
N LEU A 497 0.64 -4.71 -25.30
CA LEU A 497 -0.15 -5.54 -26.22
C LEU A 497 -0.39 -4.80 -27.54
N THR A 498 0.09 -5.35 -28.65
CA THR A 498 -0.03 -4.73 -29.99
C THR A 498 -1.02 -5.43 -30.88
N GLY A 499 -1.38 -6.67 -30.61
CA GLY A 499 -2.28 -7.42 -31.44
C GLY A 499 -2.90 -8.61 -30.75
N VAL A 500 -4.12 -8.93 -31.15
CA VAL A 500 -4.83 -10.14 -30.78
C VAL A 500 -5.30 -10.81 -32.07
N HIS A 501 -4.90 -12.05 -32.27
CA HIS A 501 -5.29 -12.83 -33.45
C HIS A 501 -6.09 -14.05 -32.99
N THR A 502 -7.33 -14.16 -33.48
CA THR A 502 -8.21 -15.26 -33.15
C THR A 502 -8.40 -16.15 -34.38
N THR A 503 -8.13 -17.45 -34.23
CA THR A 503 -8.35 -18.46 -35.26
C THR A 503 -9.43 -19.43 -34.75
N ALA A 504 -10.54 -19.52 -35.48
CA ALA A 504 -11.60 -20.48 -35.16
C ALA A 504 -11.14 -21.90 -35.54
N ALA A 505 -11.45 -22.88 -34.70
CA ALA A 505 -11.26 -24.26 -35.04
C ALA A 505 -12.27 -24.67 -36.10
N ASN A 506 -11.83 -25.40 -37.13
CA ASN A 506 -12.75 -26.06 -38.07
C ASN A 506 -13.38 -27.23 -37.33
N LEU A 507 -14.65 -27.12 -37.02
CA LEU A 507 -15.47 -28.19 -36.47
C LEU A 507 -15.94 -29.12 -37.57
#